data_95a38c0b01733e3c1b19636f0b5fde0e
#
_entry.id   95a38c0b01733e3c1b19636f0b5fde0e
#
_cell.length_a   1.000
_cell.length_b   1.000
_cell.length_c   1.000
_cell.angle_alpha   90.00
_cell.angle_beta   90.00
_cell.angle_gamma   90.00
#
_symmetry.space_group_name_H-M   'P 1'
#
loop_
_entity.id
_entity.type
_entity.pdbx_description
1 polymer ?
#
loop_
_entity_poly.entity_id
_entity_poly.type
_entity_poly.pdbx_seq_one_letter_code
_entity_poly.pdbx_strand_id
1 'polypeptide(L)'
;EITLESPPQKAKAVIAGLGFYELYVNVCKVGDRVLDPCPTLYTRRVLSVEHDVAPYLRKGKNCFGVLLGNGFYNAGTETIWHSELLPWRGFCRFLLNVEDENGFQLLCSNTGWKTTSRGPLVFNEIRNGERYDARLEMNGWNLPGFDDSGWAAAEQSLPPGGVVVPQAQPPCRVKEVVEPAGETRLGNGAEVYDFGFGMSGFITLCVKGEAGAAVTLCHAEMAKPDGDIDNGQVEGLVYKGGFQTDQYILKGEPEG
;
A
#
# COMPACT_ATOMS: atom_id res chain seq x y z
N GLU A 1 18.21 6.28 7.80
CA GLU A 1 18.94 7.28 6.99
C GLU A 1 20.35 6.80 6.66
N ILE A 2 20.90 7.25 5.51
CA ILE A 2 22.30 7.09 5.13
C ILE A 2 22.87 8.44 4.71
N THR A 3 24.20 8.58 4.79
CA THR A 3 24.90 9.77 4.30
C THR A 3 25.87 9.38 3.20
N LEU A 4 25.78 10.05 2.05
CA LEU A 4 26.60 9.80 0.88
C LEU A 4 27.51 11.00 0.61
N GLU A 5 28.80 10.76 0.38
CA GLU A 5 29.77 11.78 -0.07
C GLU A 5 29.44 12.25 -1.50
N SER A 6 29.01 11.31 -2.35
CA SER A 6 28.49 11.51 -3.68
C SER A 6 27.45 10.45 -3.99
N PRO A 7 26.39 10.75 -4.79
CA PRO A 7 25.45 9.73 -5.21
C PRO A 7 26.17 8.72 -6.14
N PRO A 8 25.89 7.41 -6.01
CA PRO A 8 26.42 6.39 -6.92
C PRO A 8 25.78 6.55 -8.31
N GLN A 9 26.47 6.07 -9.35
CA GLN A 9 25.95 6.09 -10.71
C GLN A 9 24.84 5.07 -10.90
N LYS A 10 24.92 3.94 -10.19
CA LYS A 10 23.89 2.90 -10.14
C LYS A 10 23.71 2.46 -8.71
N ALA A 11 22.48 2.26 -8.31
CA ALA A 11 22.15 1.66 -7.03
C ALA A 11 20.87 0.85 -7.15
N LYS A 12 20.89 -0.36 -6.63
CA LYS A 12 19.72 -1.23 -6.61
C LYS A 12 19.25 -1.50 -5.20
N ALA A 13 17.95 -1.45 -5.01
CA ALA A 13 17.27 -1.91 -3.81
C ALA A 13 16.57 -3.23 -4.11
N VAL A 14 16.92 -4.28 -3.39
CA VAL A 14 16.20 -5.56 -3.44
C VAL A 14 15.34 -5.66 -2.20
N ILE A 15 14.03 -5.70 -2.37
CA ILE A 15 13.06 -5.74 -1.26
C ILE A 15 12.15 -6.96 -1.38
N ALA A 16 11.98 -7.69 -0.28
CA ALA A 16 11.01 -8.78 -0.14
C ALA A 16 9.98 -8.37 0.91
N GLY A 17 8.73 -8.20 0.50
CA GLY A 17 7.60 -7.86 1.38
C GLY A 17 6.80 -9.09 1.78
N LEU A 18 6.43 -9.16 3.06
CA LEU A 18 5.37 -10.02 3.57
C LEU A 18 4.17 -9.11 3.89
N GLY A 19 3.22 -9.10 2.97
CA GLY A 19 2.24 -8.05 2.73
C GLY A 19 2.66 -7.20 1.53
N PHE A 20 1.84 -6.21 1.17
CA PHE A 20 2.21 -5.23 0.15
C PHE A 20 3.14 -4.18 0.74
N TYR A 21 3.98 -3.58 -0.11
CA TYR A 21 4.83 -2.47 0.29
C TYR A 21 4.88 -1.36 -0.77
N GLU A 22 5.18 -0.17 -0.31
CA GLU A 22 5.67 0.92 -1.13
C GLU A 22 7.01 1.39 -0.57
N LEU A 23 8.03 1.46 -1.44
CA LEU A 23 9.37 1.96 -1.10
C LEU A 23 9.48 3.43 -1.47
N TYR A 24 9.99 4.23 -0.54
CA TYR A 24 10.24 5.66 -0.73
C TYR A 24 11.71 5.98 -0.49
N VAL A 25 12.25 6.90 -1.28
CA VAL A 25 13.56 7.51 -1.05
C VAL A 25 13.41 9.02 -1.17
N ASN A 26 13.77 9.77 -0.13
CA ASN A 26 13.72 11.24 -0.10
C ASN A 26 12.36 11.80 -0.56
N VAL A 27 11.27 11.31 0.01
CA VAL A 27 9.85 11.62 -0.28
C VAL A 27 9.29 10.97 -1.56
N CYS A 28 10.14 10.63 -2.51
CA CYS A 28 9.68 10.05 -3.78
C CYS A 28 9.37 8.57 -3.65
N LYS A 29 8.20 8.13 -4.10
CA LYS A 29 7.92 6.72 -4.30
C LYS A 29 8.85 6.17 -5.38
N VAL A 30 9.46 5.01 -5.12
CA VAL A 30 10.38 4.36 -6.05
C VAL A 30 9.63 3.58 -7.11
N GLY A 31 9.80 3.99 -8.38
CA GLY A 31 9.17 3.33 -9.51
C GLY A 31 7.67 3.57 -9.63
N ASP A 32 7.02 2.79 -10.51
CA ASP A 32 5.61 2.92 -10.90
C ASP A 32 4.77 1.67 -10.57
N ARG A 33 5.37 0.73 -9.85
CA ARG A 33 4.72 -0.54 -9.51
C ARG A 33 3.72 -0.33 -8.36
N VAL A 34 2.65 -1.11 -8.40
CA VAL A 34 1.61 -1.16 -7.37
C VAL A 34 1.38 -2.60 -6.92
N LEU A 35 0.92 -2.80 -5.69
CA LEU A 35 0.59 -4.11 -5.12
C LEU A 35 1.75 -5.13 -5.17
N ASP A 36 2.98 -4.67 -4.98
CA ASP A 36 4.15 -5.54 -4.87
C ASP A 36 4.36 -6.07 -3.43
N PRO A 37 4.94 -7.25 -3.28
CA PRO A 37 5.18 -8.27 -4.30
C PRO A 37 3.91 -9.08 -4.61
N CYS A 38 3.91 -9.81 -5.73
CA CYS A 38 2.84 -10.77 -6.02
C CYS A 38 2.70 -11.80 -4.90
N PRO A 39 1.47 -12.27 -4.60
CA PRO A 39 1.23 -13.28 -3.56
C PRO A 39 1.81 -14.64 -3.96
N THR A 40 2.21 -15.40 -2.94
CA THR A 40 2.76 -16.75 -3.11
C THR A 40 2.29 -17.68 -1.97
N LEU A 41 2.71 -18.92 -2.03
CA LEU A 41 2.68 -19.82 -0.87
C LEU A 41 3.89 -19.49 0.02
N TYR A 42 3.71 -18.58 0.98
CA TYR A 42 4.80 -17.96 1.75
C TYR A 42 5.63 -18.94 2.57
N THR A 43 5.11 -20.12 2.89
CA THR A 43 5.87 -21.22 3.49
C THR A 43 6.85 -21.91 2.53
N ARG A 44 6.74 -21.63 1.23
CA ARG A 44 7.60 -22.20 0.18
C ARG A 44 8.47 -21.14 -0.47
N ARG A 45 7.92 -19.94 -0.69
CA ARG A 45 8.55 -18.91 -1.50
C ARG A 45 8.11 -17.53 -1.04
N VAL A 46 9.06 -16.61 -0.94
CA VAL A 46 8.84 -15.18 -0.73
C VAL A 46 9.46 -14.44 -1.92
N LEU A 47 8.69 -13.58 -2.58
CA LEU A 47 9.19 -12.87 -3.75
C LEU A 47 9.94 -11.61 -3.35
N SER A 48 11.07 -11.36 -4.00
CA SER A 48 11.80 -10.11 -3.94
C SER A 48 11.68 -9.35 -5.25
N VAL A 49 11.66 -8.03 -5.14
CA VAL A 49 11.60 -7.11 -6.27
C VAL A 49 12.84 -6.24 -6.25
N GLU A 50 13.45 -6.04 -7.41
CA GLU A 50 14.57 -5.13 -7.60
C GLU A 50 14.06 -3.79 -8.13
N HIS A 51 14.56 -2.70 -7.53
CA HIS A 51 14.29 -1.33 -7.93
C HIS A 51 15.59 -0.58 -8.17
N ASP A 52 15.66 0.23 -9.22
CA ASP A 52 16.72 1.22 -9.38
C ASP A 52 16.44 2.41 -8.46
N VAL A 53 17.33 2.65 -7.51
CA VAL A 53 17.20 3.75 -6.55
C VAL A 53 18.20 4.88 -6.77
N ALA A 54 19.16 4.73 -7.70
CA ALA A 54 20.15 5.76 -8.01
C ALA A 54 19.51 7.13 -8.35
N PRO A 55 18.41 7.23 -9.13
CA PRO A 55 17.79 8.50 -9.47
C PRO A 55 17.25 9.29 -8.27
N TYR A 56 17.03 8.63 -7.14
CA TYR A 56 16.46 9.22 -5.93
C TYR A 56 17.52 9.59 -4.89
N LEU A 57 18.77 9.14 -5.07
CA LEU A 57 19.88 9.39 -4.15
C LEU A 57 20.55 10.73 -4.44
N ARG A 58 21.00 11.38 -3.37
CA ARG A 58 21.69 12.68 -3.43
C ARG A 58 22.89 12.73 -2.50
N LYS A 59 23.80 13.66 -2.73
CA LYS A 59 24.88 13.97 -1.79
C LYS A 59 24.29 14.41 -0.44
N GLY A 60 24.89 13.97 0.64
CA GLY A 60 24.45 14.22 2.01
C GLY A 60 23.46 13.17 2.50
N LYS A 61 22.55 13.57 3.36
CA LYS A 61 21.59 12.67 3.99
C LYS A 61 20.51 12.22 3.01
N ASN A 62 20.22 10.93 3.04
CA ASN A 62 19.12 10.28 2.31
C ASN A 62 18.28 9.46 3.29
N CYS A 63 16.96 9.53 3.16
CA CYS A 63 16.00 8.77 3.95
C CYS A 63 15.35 7.69 3.10
N PHE A 64 15.29 6.48 3.63
CA PHE A 64 14.51 5.38 3.07
C PHE A 64 13.31 5.13 3.96
N GLY A 65 12.13 5.06 3.37
CA GLY A 65 10.88 4.75 4.04
C GLY A 65 10.15 3.60 3.37
N VAL A 66 9.46 2.79 4.14
CA VAL A 66 8.64 1.68 3.63
C VAL A 66 7.27 1.75 4.26
N LEU A 67 6.24 1.91 3.43
CA LEU A 67 4.85 1.76 3.83
C LEU A 67 4.45 0.30 3.62
N LEU A 68 3.80 -0.32 4.61
CA LEU A 68 3.37 -1.72 4.56
C LEU A 68 1.85 -1.83 4.60
N GLY A 69 1.29 -2.69 3.75
CA GLY A 69 -0.11 -3.08 3.76
C GLY A 69 -0.27 -4.59 3.94
N ASN A 70 -1.42 -5.03 4.43
CA ASN A 70 -1.67 -6.44 4.74
C ASN A 70 -1.55 -7.39 3.54
N GLY A 71 -2.08 -6.98 2.38
CA GLY A 71 -2.12 -7.81 1.19
C GLY A 71 -2.70 -9.21 1.45
N PHE A 72 -2.25 -10.18 0.69
CA PHE A 72 -2.62 -11.59 0.90
C PHE A 72 -1.86 -12.26 2.06
N TYR A 73 -0.76 -11.67 2.54
CA TYR A 73 0.02 -12.27 3.61
C TYR A 73 -0.70 -12.22 4.95
N ASN A 74 -1.35 -11.11 5.26
CA ASN A 74 -2.03 -10.89 6.53
C ASN A 74 -3.54 -10.64 6.36
N ALA A 75 -4.16 -11.22 5.34
CA ALA A 75 -5.61 -11.14 5.15
C ALA A 75 -6.32 -11.72 6.37
N GLY A 76 -7.02 -10.88 7.13
CA GLY A 76 -7.60 -11.20 8.43
C GLY A 76 -9.11 -11.28 8.45
N THR A 77 -9.78 -10.77 7.42
CA THR A 77 -11.23 -10.81 7.32
C THR A 77 -11.75 -12.20 7.02
N GLU A 78 -12.77 -12.62 7.74
CA GLU A 78 -13.45 -13.90 7.53
C GLU A 78 -14.18 -13.89 6.18
N THR A 79 -13.79 -14.79 5.29
CA THR A 79 -14.31 -14.92 3.93
C THR A 79 -14.50 -16.38 3.57
N ILE A 80 -15.18 -16.67 2.46
CA ILE A 80 -15.32 -18.05 1.93
C ILE A 80 -13.98 -18.71 1.60
N TRP A 81 -12.90 -17.92 1.44
CA TRP A 81 -11.54 -18.45 1.15
C TRP A 81 -10.76 -18.79 2.41
N HIS A 82 -11.29 -18.46 3.59
CA HIS A 82 -10.64 -18.74 4.89
C HIS A 82 -9.18 -18.28 4.97
N SER A 83 -8.86 -17.13 4.34
CA SER A 83 -7.50 -16.58 4.35
C SER A 83 -7.03 -16.22 5.76
N GLU A 84 -7.95 -15.93 6.67
CA GLU A 84 -7.71 -15.68 8.10
C GLU A 84 -7.12 -16.88 8.85
N LEU A 85 -7.27 -18.09 8.31
CA LEU A 85 -6.76 -19.35 8.92
C LEU A 85 -5.41 -19.80 8.32
N LEU A 86 -4.84 -19.06 7.38
CA LEU A 86 -3.60 -19.47 6.72
C LEU A 86 -2.41 -19.48 7.68
N PRO A 87 -1.58 -20.55 7.67
CA PRO A 87 -0.57 -20.80 8.71
C PRO A 87 0.62 -19.83 8.68
N TRP A 88 0.78 -19.08 7.60
CA TRP A 88 1.87 -18.07 7.48
C TRP A 88 1.48 -16.67 7.94
N ARG A 89 0.19 -16.43 8.24
CA ARG A 89 -0.26 -15.11 8.66
C ARG A 89 0.54 -14.53 9.80
N GLY A 90 0.75 -13.21 9.74
CA GLY A 90 1.43 -12.48 10.78
C GLY A 90 1.53 -11.00 10.42
N PHE A 91 2.12 -10.20 11.29
CA PHE A 91 2.34 -8.78 11.02
C PHE A 91 3.16 -8.59 9.73
N CYS A 92 2.79 -7.57 8.95
CA CYS A 92 3.51 -7.17 7.76
C CYS A 92 4.96 -6.83 8.08
N ARG A 93 5.88 -7.22 7.22
CA ARG A 93 7.31 -7.01 7.40
C ARG A 93 8.05 -7.01 6.07
N PHE A 94 9.28 -6.59 6.06
CA PHE A 94 10.10 -6.59 4.86
C PHE A 94 11.56 -6.95 5.16
N LEU A 95 12.24 -7.39 4.11
CA LEU A 95 13.70 -7.51 4.05
C LEU A 95 14.17 -6.61 2.91
N LEU A 96 15.12 -5.72 3.16
CA LEU A 96 15.66 -4.78 2.19
C LEU A 96 17.19 -4.83 2.21
N ASN A 97 17.77 -4.84 1.02
CA ASN A 97 19.19 -4.60 0.81
C ASN A 97 19.38 -3.57 -0.31
N VAL A 98 20.23 -2.60 -0.11
CA VAL A 98 20.58 -1.56 -1.11
C VAL A 98 22.07 -1.61 -1.37
N GLU A 99 22.46 -1.76 -2.63
CA GLU A 99 23.85 -1.87 -3.07
C GLU A 99 24.14 -0.88 -4.20
N ASP A 100 25.39 -0.41 -4.25
CA ASP A 100 25.90 0.38 -5.37
C ASP A 100 26.37 -0.51 -6.56
N GLU A 101 26.92 0.11 -7.60
CA GLU A 101 27.45 -0.56 -8.78
C GLU A 101 28.63 -1.50 -8.52
N ASN A 102 29.32 -1.35 -7.40
CA ASN A 102 30.46 -2.18 -6.99
C ASN A 102 30.03 -3.33 -6.06
N GLY A 103 28.73 -3.42 -5.74
CA GLY A 103 28.19 -4.38 -4.77
C GLY A 103 28.46 -3.97 -3.31
N PHE A 104 28.83 -2.70 -3.06
CA PHE A 104 28.97 -2.20 -1.71
C PHE A 104 27.58 -1.93 -1.12
N GLN A 105 27.32 -2.51 0.05
CA GLN A 105 26.07 -2.34 0.76
C GLN A 105 25.94 -0.94 1.34
N LEU A 106 25.00 -0.16 0.79
CA LEU A 106 24.68 1.18 1.25
C LEU A 106 23.73 1.15 2.46
N LEU A 107 22.78 0.22 2.46
CA LEU A 107 21.74 0.10 3.49
C LEU A 107 21.20 -1.33 3.52
N CYS A 108 20.81 -1.80 4.71
CA CYS A 108 19.95 -2.97 4.84
C CYS A 108 18.89 -2.76 5.94
N SER A 109 17.83 -3.56 5.89
CA SER A 109 16.86 -3.62 6.98
C SER A 109 17.48 -4.30 8.20
N ASN A 110 17.37 -3.68 9.37
CA ASN A 110 17.86 -4.17 10.65
C ASN A 110 17.10 -3.51 11.80
N THR A 111 17.46 -3.82 13.04
CA THR A 111 16.82 -3.28 14.26
C THR A 111 17.09 -1.78 14.50
N GLY A 112 17.95 -1.15 13.71
CA GLY A 112 18.17 0.30 13.74
C GLY A 112 17.07 1.10 13.03
N TRP A 113 16.19 0.44 12.28
CA TRP A 113 15.04 1.10 11.69
C TRP A 113 14.01 1.47 12.76
N LYS A 114 13.25 2.52 12.46
CA LYS A 114 12.11 2.94 13.28
C LYS A 114 10.79 2.55 12.60
N THR A 115 9.78 2.25 13.40
CA THR A 115 8.47 1.82 12.91
C THR A 115 7.33 2.40 13.74
N THR A 116 6.18 2.63 13.10
CA THR A 116 4.95 3.03 13.74
C THR A 116 3.75 2.40 13.03
N SER A 117 2.70 2.10 13.77
CA SER A 117 1.38 1.71 13.25
C SER A 117 0.34 2.83 13.40
N ARG A 118 0.77 4.05 13.75
CA ARG A 118 -0.12 5.20 14.00
C ARG A 118 -0.31 6.07 12.76
N GLY A 119 -0.04 5.54 11.57
CA GLY A 119 -0.19 6.24 10.31
C GLY A 119 -1.65 6.37 9.85
N PRO A 120 -1.87 7.05 8.72
CA PRO A 120 -3.21 7.34 8.20
C PRO A 120 -3.96 6.10 7.70
N LEU A 121 -3.28 5.04 7.31
CA LEU A 121 -3.90 3.79 6.87
C LEU A 121 -4.32 2.96 8.09
N VAL A 122 -5.52 3.21 8.60
CA VAL A 122 -6.03 2.62 9.85
C VAL A 122 -6.70 1.26 9.67
N PHE A 123 -7.07 0.92 8.45
CA PHE A 123 -7.59 -0.40 8.08
C PHE A 123 -7.19 -0.69 6.63
N ASN A 124 -6.82 -1.95 6.36
CA ASN A 124 -6.44 -2.38 5.01
C ASN A 124 -6.66 -3.89 4.88
N GLU A 125 -7.57 -4.30 3.99
CA GLU A 125 -7.88 -5.70 3.72
C GLU A 125 -8.17 -5.91 2.24
N ILE A 126 -7.65 -7.00 1.69
CA ILE A 126 -7.68 -7.28 0.24
C ILE A 126 -9.09 -7.40 -0.33
N ARG A 127 -10.09 -7.71 0.48
CA ARG A 127 -11.48 -7.90 0.04
C ARG A 127 -12.45 -6.85 0.57
N ASN A 128 -12.11 -6.24 1.69
CA ASN A 128 -12.97 -5.26 2.35
C ASN A 128 -12.65 -3.82 1.96
N GLY A 129 -11.46 -3.58 1.39
CA GLY A 129 -10.99 -2.24 1.05
C GLY A 129 -10.08 -1.66 2.13
N GLU A 130 -10.00 -0.34 2.19
CA GLU A 130 -9.16 0.37 3.15
C GLU A 130 -9.89 1.54 3.82
N ARG A 131 -9.39 1.93 4.98
CA ARG A 131 -9.78 3.17 5.64
C ARG A 131 -8.56 4.03 5.88
N TYR A 132 -8.60 5.21 5.30
CA TYR A 132 -7.54 6.20 5.40
C TYR A 132 -8.03 7.43 6.19
N ASP A 133 -7.34 7.76 7.27
CA ASP A 133 -7.62 8.95 8.06
C ASP A 133 -6.55 10.00 7.81
N ALA A 134 -6.83 10.99 6.96
CA ALA A 134 -5.89 12.01 6.58
C ALA A 134 -5.43 12.91 7.75
N ARG A 135 -6.16 12.93 8.88
CA ARG A 135 -5.76 13.64 10.10
C ARG A 135 -4.54 13.03 10.79
N LEU A 136 -4.22 11.76 10.46
CA LEU A 136 -3.09 11.01 11.00
C LEU A 136 -1.87 11.05 10.07
N GLU A 137 -1.91 11.83 8.99
CA GLU A 137 -0.75 12.01 8.11
C GLU A 137 0.44 12.58 8.87
N MET A 138 1.59 12.00 8.65
CA MET A 138 2.87 12.42 9.24
C MET A 138 3.74 13.04 8.15
N ASN A 139 3.51 14.33 7.88
CA ASN A 139 4.20 15.03 6.79
C ASN A 139 5.72 14.95 6.95
N GLY A 140 6.41 14.53 5.90
CA GLY A 140 7.85 14.43 5.87
C GLY A 140 8.43 13.18 6.55
N TRP A 141 7.62 12.18 6.91
CA TRP A 141 8.06 10.93 7.56
C TRP A 141 9.17 10.19 6.79
N ASN A 142 9.26 10.41 5.51
CA ASN A 142 10.23 9.82 4.59
C ASN A 142 11.27 10.84 4.08
N LEU A 143 11.48 11.93 4.83
CA LEU A 143 12.52 12.93 4.60
C LEU A 143 13.63 12.82 5.65
N PRO A 144 14.90 13.14 5.27
CA PRO A 144 15.98 13.22 6.23
C PRO A 144 15.70 14.26 7.33
N GLY A 145 15.92 13.86 8.57
CA GLY A 145 15.76 14.70 9.75
C GLY A 145 14.34 14.76 10.30
N PHE A 146 13.43 13.90 9.83
CA PHE A 146 12.14 13.73 10.47
C PHE A 146 12.30 13.31 11.94
N ASP A 147 11.50 13.87 12.84
CA ASP A 147 11.50 13.48 14.25
C ASP A 147 10.73 12.16 14.43
N ASP A 148 11.46 11.06 14.45
CA ASP A 148 10.97 9.71 14.70
C ASP A 148 11.16 9.25 16.14
N SER A 149 11.42 10.18 17.09
CA SER A 149 11.68 9.87 18.49
C SER A 149 10.51 9.14 19.17
N GLY A 150 9.29 9.38 18.69
CA GLY A 150 8.07 8.70 19.15
C GLY A 150 7.82 7.32 18.51
N TRP A 151 8.66 6.87 17.58
CA TRP A 151 8.53 5.59 16.89
C TRP A 151 9.28 4.48 17.62
N ALA A 152 8.77 3.27 17.56
CA ALA A 152 9.45 2.09 18.11
C ALA A 152 10.64 1.68 17.25
N ALA A 153 11.59 0.99 17.83
CA ALA A 153 12.62 0.28 17.04
C ALA A 153 11.97 -0.90 16.30
N ALA A 154 12.46 -1.17 15.10
CA ALA A 154 12.03 -2.36 14.36
C ALA A 154 12.53 -3.63 15.07
N GLU A 155 11.74 -4.68 15.00
CA GLU A 155 12.06 -5.97 15.59
C GLU A 155 12.37 -7.00 14.51
N GLN A 156 13.34 -7.84 14.77
CA GLN A 156 13.60 -9.00 13.95
C GLN A 156 12.60 -10.10 14.27
N SER A 157 12.00 -10.68 13.22
CA SER A 157 11.05 -11.76 13.40
C SER A 157 11.35 -12.94 12.48
N LEU A 158 10.87 -14.12 12.89
CA LEU A 158 11.07 -15.36 12.14
C LEU A 158 10.32 -15.31 10.80
N PRO A 159 10.95 -15.76 9.71
CA PRO A 159 10.30 -15.86 8.41
C PRO A 159 9.24 -16.99 8.39
N PRO A 160 8.30 -16.97 7.44
CA PRO A 160 7.29 -18.04 7.29
C PRO A 160 7.84 -19.36 6.74
N GLY A 161 9.15 -19.47 6.52
CA GLY A 161 9.86 -20.69 6.07
C GLY A 161 10.13 -20.73 4.56
N GLY A 162 9.55 -19.87 3.76
CA GLY A 162 9.80 -19.80 2.32
C GLY A 162 11.16 -19.21 1.98
N VAL A 163 11.79 -19.68 0.89
CA VAL A 163 13.01 -19.11 0.35
C VAL A 163 12.72 -17.80 -0.40
N VAL A 164 13.59 -16.81 -0.25
CA VAL A 164 13.49 -15.56 -1.01
C VAL A 164 13.99 -15.79 -2.43
N VAL A 165 13.18 -15.45 -3.42
CA VAL A 165 13.50 -15.58 -4.85
C VAL A 165 13.03 -14.34 -5.61
N PRO A 166 13.69 -13.94 -6.70
CA PRO A 166 13.24 -12.84 -7.54
C PRO A 166 11.82 -13.07 -8.10
N GLN A 167 11.02 -12.01 -8.13
CA GLN A 167 9.71 -12.03 -8.78
C GLN A 167 9.87 -12.12 -10.30
N ALA A 168 9.41 -13.22 -10.88
CA ALA A 168 9.40 -13.41 -12.33
C ALA A 168 8.12 -12.90 -13.00
N GLN A 169 7.04 -12.71 -12.24
CA GLN A 169 5.78 -12.18 -12.75
C GLN A 169 5.93 -10.72 -13.17
N PRO A 170 5.28 -10.31 -14.27
CA PRO A 170 5.20 -8.91 -14.64
C PRO A 170 4.62 -8.08 -13.48
N PRO A 171 5.11 -6.85 -13.26
CA PRO A 171 4.59 -5.98 -12.23
C PRO A 171 3.18 -5.48 -12.54
N CYS A 172 2.37 -5.30 -11.51
CA CYS A 172 1.17 -4.48 -11.63
C CYS A 172 1.56 -3.00 -11.78
N ARG A 173 0.89 -2.31 -12.71
CA ARG A 173 1.06 -0.88 -12.96
C ARG A 173 -0.25 -0.26 -13.36
N VAL A 174 -0.42 1.02 -13.10
CA VAL A 174 -1.49 1.81 -13.72
C VAL A 174 -1.24 1.85 -15.23
N LYS A 175 -2.20 1.37 -16.00
CA LYS A 175 -2.13 1.32 -17.46
C LYS A 175 -2.82 2.52 -18.08
N GLU A 176 -3.91 2.93 -17.48
CA GLU A 176 -4.78 3.96 -18.00
C GLU A 176 -5.50 4.65 -16.83
N VAL A 177 -5.81 5.92 -17.00
CA VAL A 177 -6.72 6.67 -16.14
C VAL A 177 -8.01 6.84 -16.91
N VAL A 178 -9.12 6.39 -16.33
CA VAL A 178 -10.44 6.37 -16.97
C VAL A 178 -11.35 7.34 -16.24
N GLU A 179 -11.99 8.23 -16.98
CA GLU A 179 -13.02 9.11 -16.46
C GLU A 179 -14.38 8.39 -16.47
N PRO A 180 -15.29 8.72 -15.53
CA PRO A 180 -16.65 8.19 -15.54
C PRO A 180 -17.36 8.49 -16.86
N ALA A 181 -18.05 7.50 -17.43
CA ALA A 181 -18.90 7.64 -18.60
C ALA A 181 -20.30 8.21 -18.25
N GLY A 182 -20.72 8.03 -17.00
CA GLY A 182 -22.01 8.51 -16.49
C GLY A 182 -22.00 8.76 -15.00
N GLU A 183 -22.92 9.60 -14.55
CA GLU A 183 -23.13 9.93 -13.14
C GLU A 183 -24.64 9.90 -12.83
N THR A 184 -25.01 9.29 -11.71
CA THR A 184 -26.39 9.21 -11.23
C THR A 184 -26.42 9.61 -9.75
N ARG A 185 -27.30 10.56 -9.42
CA ARG A 185 -27.56 10.94 -8.02
C ARG A 185 -28.79 10.20 -7.52
N LEU A 186 -28.61 9.43 -6.46
CA LEU A 186 -29.69 8.64 -5.85
C LEU A 186 -30.51 9.48 -4.88
N GLY A 187 -31.75 9.02 -4.59
CA GLY A 187 -32.65 9.69 -3.67
C GLY A 187 -32.17 9.76 -2.21
N ASN A 188 -31.21 8.94 -1.81
CA ASN A 188 -30.56 8.96 -0.51
C ASN A 188 -29.35 9.93 -0.43
N GLY A 189 -29.05 10.62 -1.54
CA GLY A 189 -27.95 11.58 -1.66
C GLY A 189 -26.61 10.96 -2.07
N ALA A 190 -26.52 9.66 -2.28
CA ALA A 190 -25.33 9.03 -2.83
C ALA A 190 -25.18 9.35 -4.33
N GLU A 191 -23.93 9.36 -4.80
CA GLU A 191 -23.56 9.57 -6.20
C GLU A 191 -22.92 8.29 -6.73
N VAL A 192 -23.41 7.81 -7.88
CA VAL A 192 -22.93 6.60 -8.56
C VAL A 192 -22.24 7.03 -9.84
N TYR A 193 -20.99 6.63 -9.98
CA TYR A 193 -20.14 6.90 -11.14
C TYR A 193 -20.00 5.61 -11.96
N ASP A 194 -20.53 5.62 -13.19
CA ASP A 194 -20.45 4.49 -14.12
C ASP A 194 -19.28 4.70 -15.09
N PHE A 195 -18.36 3.75 -15.13
CA PHE A 195 -17.22 3.77 -16.03
C PHE A 195 -17.48 3.05 -17.37
N GLY A 196 -18.67 2.46 -17.54
CA GLY A 196 -19.12 1.84 -18.79
C GLY A 196 -18.58 0.43 -19.04
N PHE A 197 -17.64 -0.07 -18.24
CA PHE A 197 -17.11 -1.43 -18.35
C PHE A 197 -16.47 -1.91 -17.02
N GLY A 198 -16.39 -3.23 -16.86
CA GLY A 198 -15.71 -3.83 -15.72
C GLY A 198 -14.19 -3.69 -15.85
N MET A 199 -13.53 -3.27 -14.76
CA MET A 199 -12.08 -3.10 -14.69
C MET A 199 -11.53 -3.46 -13.31
N SER A 200 -10.22 -3.66 -13.23
CA SER A 200 -9.49 -3.71 -11.97
C SER A 200 -8.69 -2.43 -11.80
N GLY A 201 -8.89 -1.72 -10.70
CA GLY A 201 -8.23 -0.43 -10.49
C GLY A 201 -8.44 0.09 -9.07
N PHE A 202 -8.10 1.34 -8.88
CA PHE A 202 -8.36 2.12 -7.69
C PHE A 202 -8.76 3.55 -8.07
N ILE A 203 -9.47 4.21 -7.17
CA ILE A 203 -10.05 5.54 -7.42
C ILE A 203 -9.05 6.64 -7.06
N THR A 204 -9.00 7.69 -7.87
CA THR A 204 -8.48 9.00 -7.47
C THR A 204 -9.67 9.87 -7.07
N LEU A 205 -9.73 10.27 -5.81
CA LEU A 205 -10.80 11.08 -5.25
C LEU A 205 -10.31 12.50 -4.98
N CYS A 206 -11.00 13.49 -5.54
CA CYS A 206 -10.82 14.90 -5.20
C CYS A 206 -12.05 15.38 -4.40
N VAL A 207 -11.87 15.66 -3.12
CA VAL A 207 -12.97 16.02 -2.24
C VAL A 207 -12.54 17.12 -1.27
N LYS A 208 -13.47 18.01 -0.93
CA LYS A 208 -13.30 19.06 0.08
C LYS A 208 -14.38 18.93 1.15
N GLY A 209 -14.02 19.20 2.40
CA GLY A 209 -14.96 19.18 3.51
C GLY A 209 -14.28 19.44 4.84
N GLU A 210 -15.07 19.41 5.90
CA GLU A 210 -14.59 19.64 7.25
C GLU A 210 -13.72 18.49 7.77
N ALA A 211 -12.82 18.80 8.71
CA ALA A 211 -12.02 17.80 9.40
C ALA A 211 -12.91 16.73 10.05
N GLY A 212 -12.63 15.47 9.81
CA GLY A 212 -13.37 14.33 10.31
C GLY A 212 -14.59 13.94 9.47
N ALA A 213 -14.97 14.74 8.46
CA ALA A 213 -15.94 14.27 7.47
C ALA A 213 -15.41 13.03 6.74
N ALA A 214 -16.29 12.04 6.55
CA ALA A 214 -15.92 10.77 5.91
C ALA A 214 -16.61 10.63 4.57
N VAL A 215 -15.84 10.24 3.54
CA VAL A 215 -16.36 9.79 2.25
C VAL A 215 -16.22 8.27 2.21
N THR A 216 -17.30 7.58 1.92
CA THR A 216 -17.32 6.12 1.74
C THR A 216 -17.50 5.80 0.27
N LEU A 217 -16.61 4.98 -0.28
CA LEU A 217 -16.61 4.51 -1.65
C LEU A 217 -16.95 3.03 -1.66
N CYS A 218 -18.03 2.66 -2.35
CA CYS A 218 -18.42 1.28 -2.53
C CYS A 218 -18.29 0.92 -4.01
N HIS A 219 -17.69 -0.23 -4.30
CA HIS A 219 -17.40 -0.64 -5.67
C HIS A 219 -18.26 -1.86 -6.05
N ALA A 220 -18.74 -1.89 -7.28
CA ALA A 220 -19.50 -3.00 -7.84
C ALA A 220 -19.22 -3.14 -9.34
N GLU A 221 -19.46 -4.34 -9.88
CA GLU A 221 -19.41 -4.62 -11.31
C GLU A 221 -20.74 -4.41 -12.01
N MET A 222 -21.83 -4.30 -11.25
CA MET A 222 -23.19 -4.22 -11.77
C MET A 222 -23.98 -3.09 -11.11
N ALA A 223 -24.96 -2.58 -11.83
CA ALA A 223 -25.94 -1.62 -11.32
C ALA A 223 -27.35 -2.23 -11.31
N LYS A 224 -28.16 -1.79 -10.34
CA LYS A 224 -29.59 -2.07 -10.25
C LYS A 224 -30.37 -1.21 -11.26
N PRO A 225 -31.65 -1.57 -11.55
CA PRO A 225 -32.50 -0.77 -12.45
C PRO A 225 -32.75 0.68 -11.99
N ASP A 226 -32.61 0.97 -10.70
CA ASP A 226 -32.75 2.30 -10.12
C ASP A 226 -31.45 3.13 -10.17
N GLY A 227 -30.38 2.55 -10.72
CA GLY A 227 -29.07 3.18 -10.86
C GLY A 227 -28.13 3.01 -9.66
N ASP A 228 -28.56 2.35 -8.59
CA ASP A 228 -27.70 1.99 -7.46
C ASP A 228 -26.77 0.82 -7.82
N ILE A 229 -25.68 0.66 -7.06
CA ILE A 229 -24.77 -0.49 -7.23
C ILE A 229 -25.43 -1.80 -6.82
N ASP A 230 -25.07 -2.89 -7.51
CA ASP A 230 -25.53 -4.26 -7.19
C ASP A 230 -24.34 -5.14 -6.80
N ASN A 231 -24.25 -5.45 -5.50
CA ASN A 231 -23.26 -6.36 -4.93
C ASN A 231 -23.88 -7.71 -4.52
N GLY A 232 -25.14 -8.00 -4.88
CA GLY A 232 -25.86 -9.20 -4.45
C GLY A 232 -25.12 -10.50 -4.77
N GLN A 233 -24.37 -10.57 -5.87
CA GLN A 233 -23.60 -11.75 -6.26
C GLN A 233 -22.30 -11.94 -5.44
N VAL A 234 -21.82 -10.92 -4.73
CA VAL A 234 -20.53 -10.95 -4.01
C VAL A 234 -20.66 -10.74 -2.51
N GLU A 235 -21.77 -10.25 -2.00
CA GLU A 235 -21.99 -10.01 -0.55
C GLU A 235 -21.74 -11.25 0.30
N GLY A 236 -22.13 -12.45 -0.18
CA GLY A 236 -21.91 -13.71 0.52
C GLY A 236 -20.46 -14.19 0.56
N LEU A 237 -19.55 -13.54 -0.14
CA LEU A 237 -18.13 -13.93 -0.18
C LEU A 237 -17.34 -13.43 1.04
N VAL A 238 -17.84 -12.40 1.70
CA VAL A 238 -17.25 -11.80 2.89
C VAL A 238 -18.23 -11.92 4.05
N TYR A 239 -17.83 -12.57 5.13
CA TYR A 239 -18.71 -12.84 6.26
C TYR A 239 -18.79 -11.67 7.26
N LYS A 240 -17.77 -10.80 7.28
CA LYS A 240 -17.72 -9.64 8.17
C LYS A 240 -17.20 -8.41 7.42
N GLY A 241 -17.86 -7.27 7.65
CA GLY A 241 -17.52 -5.99 7.05
C GLY A 241 -18.14 -5.79 5.66
N GLY A 242 -17.84 -4.67 5.04
CA GLY A 242 -18.24 -4.37 3.66
C GLY A 242 -17.35 -5.09 2.65
N PHE A 243 -17.90 -5.43 1.49
CA PHE A 243 -17.11 -5.92 0.36
C PHE A 243 -16.69 -4.71 -0.49
N GLN A 244 -15.40 -4.63 -0.84
CA GLN A 244 -14.85 -3.53 -1.67
C GLN A 244 -15.36 -2.14 -1.26
N THR A 245 -15.18 -1.83 0.03
CA THR A 245 -15.64 -0.56 0.61
C THR A 245 -14.46 0.20 1.18
N ASP A 246 -14.15 1.34 0.58
CA ASP A 246 -13.12 2.24 1.06
C ASP A 246 -13.71 3.41 1.82
N GLN A 247 -12.95 3.97 2.75
CA GLN A 247 -13.34 5.16 3.49
C GLN A 247 -12.17 6.13 3.59
N TYR A 248 -12.40 7.37 3.21
CA TYR A 248 -11.45 8.47 3.39
C TYR A 248 -11.99 9.48 4.39
N ILE A 249 -11.24 9.76 5.45
CA ILE A 249 -11.58 10.75 6.48
C ILE A 249 -10.76 12.01 6.23
N LEU A 250 -11.44 13.12 5.98
CA LEU A 250 -10.83 14.40 5.62
C LEU A 250 -10.08 15.02 6.81
N LYS A 251 -8.96 15.68 6.53
CA LYS A 251 -8.20 16.45 7.53
C LYS A 251 -8.65 17.90 7.66
N GLY A 252 -9.51 18.37 6.73
CA GLY A 252 -10.07 19.73 6.82
C GLY A 252 -9.05 20.82 6.48
N GLU A 253 -8.16 20.61 5.54
CA GLU A 253 -7.29 21.65 5.08
C GLU A 253 -8.07 22.76 4.36
N PRO A 254 -7.74 24.03 4.64
CA PRO A 254 -8.23 25.13 3.82
C PRO A 254 -7.73 24.98 2.39
N GLU A 255 -8.48 25.53 1.48
CA GLU A 255 -8.12 25.56 0.06
C GLU A 255 -6.66 26.01 -0.15
N GLY A 256 -5.82 25.14 -0.67
CA GLY A 256 -4.51 25.50 -1.18
C GLY A 256 -4.60 25.73 -2.69
#